data_de794e69645d087d21b30b7c7089d3ca
#
_entry.id   de794e69645d087d21b30b7c7089d3ca
#
_cell.length_a   1.000
_cell.length_b   1.000
_cell.length_c   1.000
_cell.angle_alpha   90.00
_cell.angle_beta   90.00
_cell.angle_gamma   90.00
#
_symmetry.space_group_name_H-M   'P 1'
#
loop_
_entity.id
_entity.type
_entity.pdbx_description
1 polymer ?
#
loop_
_entity_poly.entity_id
_entity_poly.type
_entity_poly.pdbx_seq_one_letter_code
_entity_poly.pdbx_strand_id
1 'polypeptide(L)'
;MFHMVLELIGWKLNKVKIMDTIRIRRSVREFTSEAISDSDIKKIIEAGICAPSAMNQQPWEFIVINQQEVLNKLSEKLSPLYAKSKVSIILCMRKNNLKSPTRTPQDMSACMQNMMLEATKLNIGSCWIGTYPDPARMNPLSTILNIPSDIEPFCGLVLGHPKDLEVFKEVKREAIIHYNSYNA
;
A
#
# COMPACT_ATOMS: atom_id res chain seq x y z
N MET A 1 -24.14 -4.80 -30.54
CA MET A 1 -24.80 -3.52 -30.34
C MET A 1 -24.29 -2.78 -29.08
N PHE A 2 -24.04 -3.44 -27.96
CA PHE A 2 -23.48 -2.82 -26.74
C PHE A 2 -22.01 -2.33 -26.88
N HIS A 3 -21.21 -2.97 -27.71
CA HIS A 3 -19.79 -2.60 -27.95
C HIS A 3 -19.63 -1.33 -28.78
N MET A 4 -20.55 -1.07 -29.70
CA MET A 4 -20.54 0.11 -30.58
C MET A 4 -20.96 1.42 -29.89
N VAL A 5 -21.77 1.35 -28.84
CA VAL A 5 -22.24 2.54 -28.11
C VAL A 5 -21.15 3.13 -27.19
N LEU A 6 -20.23 2.30 -26.72
CA LEU A 6 -19.10 2.75 -25.88
C LEU A 6 -18.00 3.48 -26.66
N GLU A 7 -17.88 3.24 -27.96
CA GLU A 7 -16.94 3.99 -28.82
C GLU A 7 -17.43 5.40 -29.14
N LEU A 8 -18.74 5.62 -29.15
CA LEU A 8 -19.37 6.91 -29.50
C LEU A 8 -19.27 7.98 -28.39
N ILE A 9 -18.99 7.59 -27.14
CA ILE A 9 -18.84 8.52 -26.01
C ILE A 9 -17.39 8.84 -25.65
N GLY A 10 -16.43 8.48 -26.54
CA GLY A 10 -15.04 8.86 -26.35
C GLY A 10 -14.36 8.23 -25.14
N TRP A 11 -14.98 7.24 -24.52
CA TRP A 11 -14.32 6.39 -23.53
C TRP A 11 -13.38 5.42 -24.26
N LYS A 12 -12.28 5.93 -24.78
CA LYS A 12 -11.07 5.12 -24.85
C LYS A 12 -10.77 4.72 -23.40
N LEU A 13 -11.33 3.59 -22.97
CA LEU A 13 -10.74 2.80 -21.92
C LEU A 13 -9.30 2.55 -22.36
N ASN A 14 -8.39 3.41 -21.91
CA ASN A 14 -7.02 2.98 -21.75
C ASN A 14 -7.15 1.72 -20.90
N LYS A 15 -7.10 0.57 -21.56
CA LYS A 15 -6.91 -0.74 -20.94
C LYS A 15 -5.50 -0.71 -20.34
N VAL A 16 -5.31 0.11 -19.29
CA VAL A 16 -4.23 -0.14 -18.34
C VAL A 16 -4.64 -1.47 -17.73
N LYS A 17 -4.00 -2.49 -18.20
CA LYS A 17 -4.26 -3.85 -17.80
C LYS A 17 -3.94 -3.96 -16.32
N ILE A 18 -4.96 -3.90 -15.47
CA ILE A 18 -4.81 -4.15 -14.00
C ILE A 18 -3.98 -5.42 -13.79
N MET A 19 -4.18 -6.44 -14.64
CA MET A 19 -3.40 -7.67 -14.63
C MET A 19 -1.90 -7.44 -14.81
N ASP A 20 -1.49 -6.49 -15.65
CA ASP A 20 -0.06 -6.18 -15.84
C ASP A 20 0.52 -5.59 -14.57
N THR A 21 -0.19 -4.66 -13.92
CA THR A 21 0.25 -4.04 -12.66
C THR A 21 0.45 -5.08 -11.54
N ILE A 22 -0.48 -6.03 -11.41
CA ILE A 22 -0.35 -7.13 -10.44
C ILE A 22 0.91 -7.96 -10.72
N ARG A 23 1.20 -8.27 -11.98
CA ARG A 23 2.33 -9.11 -12.39
C ARG A 23 3.67 -8.43 -12.22
N ILE A 24 3.75 -7.11 -12.51
CA ILE A 24 5.00 -6.35 -12.50
C ILE A 24 5.31 -5.71 -11.15
N ARG A 25 4.34 -5.53 -10.23
CA ARG A 25 4.60 -4.93 -8.91
C ARG A 25 5.74 -5.62 -8.18
N ARG A 26 6.66 -4.82 -7.67
CA ARG A 26 7.83 -5.26 -6.87
C ARG A 26 7.98 -4.43 -5.60
N SER A 27 8.67 -4.98 -4.63
CA SER A 27 9.16 -4.24 -3.46
C SER A 27 10.44 -3.50 -3.85
N VAL A 28 10.32 -2.20 -4.13
CA VAL A 28 11.41 -1.32 -4.50
C VAL A 28 12.07 -0.78 -3.23
N ARG A 29 13.41 -0.79 -3.18
CA ARG A 29 14.20 -0.40 -1.99
C ARG A 29 15.28 0.64 -2.29
N GLU A 30 15.46 1.00 -3.56
CA GLU A 30 16.39 2.04 -4.00
C GLU A 30 15.62 3.09 -4.80
N PHE A 31 15.69 4.33 -4.34
CA PHE A 31 14.94 5.45 -4.86
C PHE A 31 15.86 6.57 -5.33
N THR A 32 15.40 7.36 -6.29
CA THR A 32 16.04 8.61 -6.69
C THR A 32 15.77 9.71 -5.65
N SER A 33 16.34 10.90 -5.88
CA SER A 33 16.05 12.07 -5.05
C SER A 33 14.79 12.83 -5.47
N GLU A 34 14.12 12.40 -6.52
CA GLU A 34 12.93 13.05 -7.07
C GLU A 34 11.74 12.98 -6.08
N ALA A 35 11.03 14.09 -5.96
CA ALA A 35 9.85 14.19 -5.10
C ALA A 35 8.62 13.53 -5.74
N ILE A 36 7.76 12.95 -4.92
CA ILE A 36 6.44 12.46 -5.36
C ILE A 36 5.43 13.60 -5.23
N SER A 37 4.61 13.79 -6.26
CA SER A 37 3.57 14.83 -6.23
C SER A 37 2.47 14.52 -5.23
N ASP A 38 1.89 15.57 -4.61
CA ASP A 38 0.74 15.41 -3.70
C ASP A 38 -0.46 14.76 -4.42
N SER A 39 -0.60 15.02 -5.71
CA SER A 39 -1.67 14.41 -6.51
C SER A 39 -1.49 12.90 -6.64
N ASP A 40 -0.27 12.40 -6.76
CA ASP A 40 0.00 10.96 -6.85
C ASP A 40 -0.11 10.29 -5.48
N ILE A 41 0.32 10.96 -4.41
CA ILE A 41 0.07 10.49 -3.03
C ILE A 41 -1.44 10.32 -2.80
N LYS A 42 -2.24 11.30 -3.21
CA LYS A 42 -3.69 11.25 -3.10
C LYS A 42 -4.30 10.08 -3.87
N LYS A 43 -3.89 9.84 -5.13
CA LYS A 43 -4.36 8.70 -5.94
C LYS A 43 -4.04 7.37 -5.27
N ILE A 44 -2.84 7.25 -4.68
CA ILE A 44 -2.42 6.03 -3.96
C ILE A 44 -3.34 5.79 -2.76
N ILE A 45 -3.66 6.81 -1.97
CA ILE A 45 -4.59 6.70 -0.84
C ILE A 45 -6.00 6.37 -1.32
N GLU A 46 -6.49 7.04 -2.37
CA GLU A 46 -7.80 6.77 -2.97
C GLU A 46 -7.93 5.32 -3.44
N ALA A 47 -6.89 4.74 -4.02
CA ALA A 47 -6.88 3.31 -4.36
C ALA A 47 -6.99 2.42 -3.11
N GLY A 48 -6.31 2.80 -2.03
CA GLY A 48 -6.41 2.10 -0.74
C GLY A 48 -7.83 2.06 -0.20
N ILE A 49 -8.51 3.20 -0.15
CA ILE A 49 -9.89 3.28 0.37
C ILE A 49 -10.93 2.57 -0.49
N CYS A 50 -10.60 2.22 -1.74
CA CYS A 50 -11.44 1.37 -2.59
C CYS A 50 -11.36 -0.12 -2.22
N ALA A 51 -10.56 -0.52 -1.24
CA ALA A 51 -10.47 -1.91 -0.81
C ALA A 51 -11.80 -2.38 -0.16
N PRO A 52 -12.16 -3.65 -0.31
CA PRO A 52 -13.26 -4.22 0.46
C PRO A 52 -12.90 -4.28 1.95
N SER A 53 -13.91 -4.19 2.81
CA SER A 53 -13.74 -4.42 4.25
C SER A 53 -14.91 -5.20 4.83
N ALA A 54 -14.65 -5.98 5.87
CA ALA A 54 -15.68 -6.75 6.54
C ALA A 54 -16.81 -5.85 7.03
N MET A 55 -18.06 -6.18 6.67
CA MET A 55 -19.24 -5.38 7.01
C MET A 55 -19.13 -3.91 6.56
N ASN A 56 -18.29 -3.61 5.56
CA ASN A 56 -17.97 -2.26 5.10
C ASN A 56 -17.54 -1.32 6.24
N GLN A 57 -16.74 -1.84 7.17
CA GLN A 57 -16.33 -1.10 8.38
C GLN A 57 -15.24 -0.05 8.13
N GLN A 58 -14.47 -0.16 7.04
CA GLN A 58 -13.48 0.83 6.60
C GLN A 58 -12.59 1.32 7.75
N PRO A 59 -11.77 0.46 8.36
CA PRO A 59 -11.11 0.74 9.63
C PRO A 59 -9.85 1.59 9.50
N TRP A 60 -9.45 1.95 8.30
CA TRP A 60 -8.17 2.56 7.97
C TRP A 60 -8.12 4.07 8.22
N GLU A 61 -6.98 4.51 8.70
CA GLU A 61 -6.52 5.89 8.76
C GLU A 61 -5.09 5.98 8.19
N PHE A 62 -4.72 7.15 7.70
CA PHE A 62 -3.44 7.31 6.99
C PHE A 62 -2.65 8.47 7.59
N ILE A 63 -1.36 8.26 7.87
CA ILE A 63 -0.43 9.32 8.22
C ILE A 63 0.57 9.43 7.07
N VAL A 64 0.57 10.55 6.36
CA VAL A 64 1.53 10.85 5.29
C VAL A 64 2.74 11.57 5.89
N ILE A 65 3.93 11.06 5.63
CA ILE A 65 5.20 11.60 6.15
C ILE A 65 6.09 11.96 4.94
N ASN A 66 6.35 13.24 4.77
CA ASN A 66 7.26 13.80 3.77
C ASN A 66 8.39 14.65 4.38
N GLN A 67 8.44 14.75 5.71
CA GLN A 67 9.50 15.43 6.44
C GLN A 67 10.68 14.47 6.66
N GLN A 68 11.84 14.80 6.11
CA GLN A 68 13.03 13.94 6.17
C GLN A 68 13.48 13.66 7.61
N GLU A 69 13.32 14.61 8.52
CA GLU A 69 13.64 14.43 9.93
C GLU A 69 12.82 13.31 10.58
N VAL A 70 11.52 13.25 10.28
CA VAL A 70 10.63 12.20 10.79
C VAL A 70 10.97 10.85 10.16
N LEU A 71 11.24 10.82 8.85
CA LEU A 71 11.68 9.62 8.15
C LEU A 71 13.00 9.08 8.72
N ASN A 72 13.93 9.94 9.10
CA ASN A 72 15.19 9.55 9.73
C ASN A 72 14.95 8.92 11.12
N LYS A 73 14.10 9.53 11.96
CA LYS A 73 13.71 8.95 13.26
C LYS A 73 13.09 7.56 13.13
N LEU A 74 12.21 7.37 12.13
CA LEU A 74 11.64 6.05 11.83
C LEU A 74 12.69 5.06 11.33
N SER A 75 13.65 5.54 10.54
CA SER A 75 14.75 4.73 10.03
C SER A 75 15.61 4.13 11.13
N GLU A 76 15.96 4.91 12.14
CA GLU A 76 16.77 4.50 13.30
C GLU A 76 16.10 3.40 14.13
N LYS A 77 14.80 3.41 14.24
CA LYS A 77 14.04 2.51 15.12
C LYS A 77 13.41 1.31 14.43
N LEU A 78 13.12 1.41 13.13
CA LEU A 78 12.29 0.43 12.44
C LEU A 78 12.92 -0.16 11.17
N SER A 79 13.27 0.67 10.19
CA SER A 79 13.80 0.21 8.91
C SER A 79 14.55 1.31 8.18
N PRO A 80 15.80 1.03 7.71
CA PRO A 80 16.59 2.00 6.95
C PRO A 80 15.89 2.49 5.66
N LEU A 81 14.83 1.82 5.21
CA LEU A 81 14.09 2.22 4.02
C LEU A 81 13.31 3.53 4.22
N TYR A 82 12.95 3.88 5.46
CA TYR A 82 12.29 5.17 5.73
C TYR A 82 13.21 6.34 5.34
N ALA A 83 14.47 6.34 5.73
CA ALA A 83 15.42 7.41 5.37
C ALA A 83 15.73 7.46 3.86
N LYS A 84 15.64 6.33 3.17
CA LYS A 84 15.86 6.24 1.72
C LYS A 84 14.63 6.72 0.91
N SER A 85 13.44 6.72 1.49
CA SER A 85 12.21 7.13 0.82
C SER A 85 12.06 8.65 0.79
N LYS A 86 11.21 9.16 -0.09
CA LYS A 86 10.81 10.58 -0.15
C LYS A 86 9.48 10.83 0.55
N VAL A 87 8.64 9.83 0.56
CA VAL A 87 7.34 9.83 1.25
C VAL A 87 7.12 8.46 1.87
N SER A 88 6.52 8.44 3.04
CA SER A 88 5.98 7.22 3.63
C SER A 88 4.54 7.44 4.06
N ILE A 89 3.72 6.42 3.88
CA ILE A 89 2.34 6.41 4.37
C ILE A 89 2.25 5.33 5.44
N ILE A 90 1.91 5.72 6.66
CA ILE A 90 1.61 4.78 7.72
C ILE A 90 0.12 4.48 7.68
N LEU A 91 -0.22 3.24 7.48
CA LEU A 91 -1.58 2.73 7.54
C LEU A 91 -1.88 2.32 8.98
N CYS A 92 -2.87 2.98 9.55
CA CYS A 92 -3.32 2.77 10.93
C CYS A 92 -4.75 2.23 10.93
N MET A 93 -5.09 1.44 11.93
CA MET A 93 -6.43 0.91 12.11
C MET A 93 -7.09 1.44 13.37
N ARG A 94 -8.36 1.84 13.26
CA ARG A 94 -9.20 2.15 14.42
C ARG A 94 -9.48 0.89 15.21
N LYS A 95 -9.49 1.01 16.55
CA LYS A 95 -9.85 -0.09 17.45
C LYS A 95 -11.32 -0.06 17.85
N ASN A 96 -11.94 1.10 17.78
CA ASN A 96 -13.31 1.34 18.24
C ASN A 96 -14.31 1.35 17.09
N ASN A 97 -15.59 1.09 17.40
CA ASN A 97 -16.72 1.13 16.48
C ASN A 97 -16.58 0.18 15.27
N LEU A 98 -15.95 -0.96 15.48
CA LEU A 98 -15.78 -1.99 14.44
C LEU A 98 -16.89 -3.03 14.54
N LYS A 99 -17.49 -3.37 13.39
CA LYS A 99 -18.51 -4.44 13.28
C LYS A 99 -17.89 -5.84 13.25
N SER A 100 -16.65 -5.95 12.84
CA SER A 100 -15.91 -7.21 12.71
C SER A 100 -14.42 -7.02 13.03
N PRO A 101 -14.07 -6.77 14.30
CA PRO A 101 -12.69 -6.40 14.70
C PRO A 101 -11.66 -7.48 14.36
N THR A 102 -12.01 -8.76 14.45
CA THR A 102 -11.08 -9.87 14.14
C THR A 102 -10.66 -9.93 12.67
N ARG A 103 -11.40 -9.28 11.76
CA ARG A 103 -11.09 -9.22 10.33
C ARG A 103 -10.35 -7.96 9.92
N THR A 104 -10.17 -7.02 10.84
CA THR A 104 -9.49 -5.75 10.56
C THR A 104 -8.12 -5.92 9.89
N PRO A 105 -7.23 -6.84 10.33
CA PRO A 105 -5.94 -7.02 9.65
C PRO A 105 -6.05 -7.45 8.17
N GLN A 106 -7.11 -8.17 7.81
CA GLN A 106 -7.38 -8.56 6.42
C GLN A 106 -7.82 -7.35 5.59
N ASP A 107 -8.71 -6.51 6.15
CA ASP A 107 -9.15 -5.25 5.53
C ASP A 107 -7.95 -4.32 5.26
N MET A 108 -7.07 -4.17 6.26
CA MET A 108 -5.87 -3.36 6.17
C MET A 108 -4.91 -3.88 5.10
N SER A 109 -4.77 -5.19 4.99
CA SER A 109 -3.92 -5.83 3.97
C SER A 109 -4.47 -5.61 2.56
N ALA A 110 -5.78 -5.65 2.37
CA ALA A 110 -6.43 -5.34 1.10
C ALA A 110 -6.22 -3.87 0.70
N CYS A 111 -6.37 -2.95 1.65
CA CYS A 111 -6.10 -1.53 1.46
C CYS A 111 -4.64 -1.30 1.02
N MET A 112 -3.67 -1.85 1.75
CA MET A 112 -2.25 -1.72 1.44
C MET A 112 -1.90 -2.29 0.05
N GLN A 113 -2.45 -3.44 -0.32
CA GLN A 113 -2.22 -4.03 -1.64
C GLN A 113 -2.71 -3.12 -2.77
N ASN A 114 -3.89 -2.51 -2.63
CA ASN A 114 -4.40 -1.56 -3.61
C ASN A 114 -3.48 -0.33 -3.75
N MET A 115 -2.98 0.21 -2.63
CA MET A 115 -2.03 1.32 -2.64
C MET A 115 -0.75 0.97 -3.40
N MET A 116 -0.20 -0.22 -3.20
CA MET A 116 1.00 -0.68 -3.90
C MET A 116 0.76 -0.88 -5.40
N LEU A 117 -0.41 -1.32 -5.80
CA LEU A 117 -0.78 -1.47 -7.20
C LEU A 117 -0.90 -0.11 -7.88
N GLU A 118 -1.55 0.87 -7.26
CA GLU A 118 -1.64 2.22 -7.83
C GLU A 118 -0.29 2.91 -7.89
N ALA A 119 0.57 2.77 -6.87
CA ALA A 119 1.95 3.25 -6.93
C ALA A 119 2.70 2.68 -8.14
N THR A 120 2.59 1.36 -8.37
CA THR A 120 3.22 0.69 -9.53
C THR A 120 2.68 1.22 -10.86
N LYS A 121 1.37 1.45 -10.97
CA LYS A 121 0.72 2.03 -12.16
C LYS A 121 1.21 3.44 -12.47
N LEU A 122 1.56 4.21 -11.43
CA LEU A 122 2.14 5.54 -11.51
C LEU A 122 3.67 5.52 -11.73
N ASN A 123 4.30 4.36 -11.93
CA ASN A 123 5.76 4.16 -11.96
C ASN A 123 6.47 4.61 -10.67
N ILE A 124 5.76 4.59 -9.54
CA ILE A 124 6.30 4.86 -8.22
C ILE A 124 6.66 3.54 -7.56
N GLY A 125 7.91 3.43 -7.13
CA GLY A 125 8.41 2.31 -6.35
C GLY A 125 7.84 2.32 -4.94
N SER A 126 7.46 1.15 -4.44
CA SER A 126 6.91 1.00 -3.11
C SER A 126 7.48 -0.22 -2.38
N CYS A 127 7.57 -0.15 -1.06
CA CYS A 127 7.89 -1.30 -0.23
C CYS A 127 7.06 -1.29 1.05
N TRP A 128 6.42 -2.42 1.34
CA TRP A 128 5.69 -2.66 2.59
C TRP A 128 6.66 -2.85 3.74
N ILE A 129 6.51 -2.09 4.80
CA ILE A 129 7.24 -2.24 6.07
C ILE A 129 6.27 -2.84 7.09
N GLY A 130 6.43 -4.12 7.39
CA GLY A 130 5.60 -4.83 8.38
C GLY A 130 5.78 -4.24 9.77
N THR A 131 4.67 -4.03 10.47
CA THR A 131 4.64 -3.48 11.84
C THR A 131 3.76 -4.34 12.74
N TYR A 132 2.46 -4.42 12.45
CA TYR A 132 1.51 -5.25 13.20
C TYR A 132 1.77 -6.76 12.96
N PRO A 133 1.61 -7.64 13.95
CA PRO A 133 1.21 -7.37 15.34
C PRO A 133 2.39 -7.27 16.32
N ASP A 134 3.57 -6.84 15.89
CA ASP A 134 4.79 -6.82 16.69
C ASP A 134 4.89 -5.56 17.57
N PRO A 135 4.74 -5.64 18.91
CA PRO A 135 4.85 -4.49 19.80
C PRO A 135 6.20 -3.78 19.73
N ALA A 136 7.29 -4.50 19.44
CA ALA A 136 8.62 -3.91 19.32
C ALA A 136 8.72 -2.96 18.11
N ARG A 137 7.81 -3.10 17.13
CA ARG A 137 7.68 -2.23 15.96
C ARG A 137 6.56 -1.20 16.11
N MET A 138 5.45 -1.59 16.73
CA MET A 138 4.28 -0.73 16.90
C MET A 138 4.54 0.40 17.88
N ASN A 139 5.16 0.12 19.04
CA ASN A 139 5.39 1.11 20.09
C ASN A 139 6.29 2.28 19.66
N PRO A 140 7.48 2.05 19.03
CA PRO A 140 8.29 3.15 18.53
C PRO A 140 7.55 3.99 17.47
N LEU A 141 6.78 3.36 16.59
CA LEU A 141 6.01 4.05 15.56
C LEU A 141 4.93 4.95 16.19
N SER A 142 4.19 4.42 17.16
CA SER A 142 3.17 5.18 17.89
C SER A 142 3.77 6.37 18.65
N THR A 143 4.94 6.17 19.28
CA THR A 143 5.62 7.23 20.03
C THR A 143 6.12 8.34 19.10
N ILE A 144 6.79 8.00 17.99
CA ILE A 144 7.37 8.99 17.07
C ILE A 144 6.27 9.82 16.39
N LEU A 145 5.13 9.20 16.08
CA LEU A 145 4.04 9.83 15.33
C LEU A 145 2.89 10.31 16.22
N ASN A 146 3.00 10.21 17.55
CA ASN A 146 1.96 10.58 18.51
C ASN A 146 0.60 9.93 18.18
N ILE A 147 0.60 8.64 17.82
CA ILE A 147 -0.63 7.91 17.50
C ILE A 147 -1.44 7.70 18.79
N PRO A 148 -2.72 8.12 18.83
CA PRO A 148 -3.54 7.97 20.02
C PRO A 148 -3.85 6.51 20.35
N SER A 149 -4.22 6.26 21.61
CA SER A 149 -4.37 4.87 22.13
C SER A 149 -5.51 4.07 21.53
N ASP A 150 -6.48 4.72 20.89
CA ASP A 150 -7.62 4.10 20.19
C ASP A 150 -7.33 3.80 18.69
N ILE A 151 -6.14 4.19 18.23
CA ILE A 151 -5.61 3.88 16.90
C ILE A 151 -4.40 2.96 17.05
N GLU A 152 -4.24 2.04 16.10
CA GLU A 152 -3.15 1.08 16.10
C GLU A 152 -2.40 1.10 14.76
N PRO A 153 -1.07 1.28 14.75
CA PRO A 153 -0.30 1.25 13.51
C PRO A 153 -0.26 -0.17 12.95
N PHE A 154 -0.63 -0.31 11.69
CA PHE A 154 -0.66 -1.60 11.01
C PHE A 154 0.61 -1.88 10.20
N CYS A 155 1.00 -0.94 9.34
CA CYS A 155 2.21 -1.07 8.52
C CYS A 155 2.61 0.28 7.92
N GLY A 156 3.83 0.35 7.41
CA GLY A 156 4.32 1.46 6.62
C GLY A 156 4.42 1.12 5.14
N LEU A 157 4.16 2.10 4.28
CA LEU A 157 4.44 2.06 2.85
C LEU A 157 5.49 3.13 2.54
N VAL A 158 6.72 2.72 2.24
CA VAL A 158 7.74 3.65 1.74
C VAL A 158 7.59 3.80 0.24
N LEU A 159 7.73 5.04 -0.25
CA LEU A 159 7.51 5.42 -1.64
C LEU A 159 8.68 6.25 -2.18
N GLY A 160 8.95 6.14 -3.48
CA GLY A 160 9.95 6.93 -4.19
C GLY A 160 10.01 6.54 -5.66
N HIS A 161 10.56 7.40 -6.51
CA HIS A 161 10.86 7.00 -7.88
C HIS A 161 12.01 5.99 -7.87
N PRO A 162 11.84 4.80 -8.49
CA PRO A 162 12.88 3.77 -8.49
C PRO A 162 14.12 4.25 -9.27
N LYS A 163 15.31 3.89 -8.78
CA LYS A 163 16.57 4.17 -9.52
C LYS A 163 16.62 3.42 -10.84
N ASP A 164 15.97 2.28 -10.94
CA ASP A 164 15.90 1.44 -12.12
C ASP A 164 14.43 1.07 -12.38
N LEU A 165 13.91 1.49 -13.54
CA LEU A 165 12.53 1.17 -13.96
C LEU A 165 12.36 -0.28 -14.40
N GLU A 166 13.44 -0.99 -14.76
CA GLU A 166 13.40 -2.41 -15.08
C GLU A 166 13.06 -3.29 -13.87
N VAL A 167 13.03 -2.71 -12.66
CA VAL A 167 12.50 -3.38 -11.48
C VAL A 167 11.06 -3.85 -11.68
N PHE A 168 10.27 -3.15 -12.49
CA PHE A 168 8.89 -3.49 -12.82
C PHE A 168 8.83 -4.52 -13.94
N LYS A 169 9.21 -5.73 -13.65
CA LYS A 169 9.17 -6.86 -14.60
C LYS A 169 8.32 -8.01 -14.08
N GLU A 170 7.70 -8.73 -14.99
CA GLU A 170 6.93 -9.91 -14.64
C GLU A 170 7.81 -10.99 -14.01
N VAL A 171 7.31 -11.61 -12.94
CA VAL A 171 7.91 -12.79 -12.33
C VAL A 171 6.92 -13.92 -12.38
N LYS A 172 7.30 -15.02 -13.04
CA LYS A 172 6.53 -16.26 -13.01
C LYS A 172 6.49 -16.82 -11.59
N ARG A 173 5.31 -17.23 -11.17
CA ARG A 173 5.06 -17.86 -9.88
C ARG A 173 4.19 -19.08 -10.10
N GLU A 174 4.48 -20.13 -9.37
CA GLU A 174 3.69 -21.34 -9.37
C GLU A 174 2.86 -21.41 -8.08
N ALA A 175 1.72 -22.07 -8.16
CA ALA A 175 0.85 -22.30 -7.02
C ALA A 175 0.47 -23.79 -6.97
N ILE A 176 0.36 -24.32 -5.78
CA ILE A 176 -0.25 -25.63 -5.55
C ILE A 176 -1.76 -25.41 -5.49
N ILE A 177 -2.51 -26.11 -6.32
CA ILE A 177 -3.95 -25.98 -6.46
C ILE A 177 -4.60 -27.33 -6.17
N HIS A 178 -5.52 -27.35 -5.21
CA HIS A 178 -6.34 -28.51 -4.89
C HIS A 178 -7.79 -28.20 -5.31
N TYR A 179 -8.45 -29.20 -5.89
CA TYR A 179 -9.85 -29.08 -6.32
C TYR A 179 -10.74 -29.89 -5.39
N ASN A 180 -11.83 -29.28 -4.90
CA ASN A 180 -12.86 -29.83 -4.03
C ASN A 180 -12.39 -30.20 -2.60
N SER A 181 -11.18 -30.71 -2.43
CA SER A 181 -10.60 -31.05 -1.13
C SER A 181 -9.08 -30.86 -1.17
N TYR A 182 -8.45 -30.80 0.01
CA TYR A 182 -7.00 -30.80 0.14
C TYR A 182 -6.50 -32.24 -0.16
N ASN A 183 -5.83 -32.42 -1.27
CA ASN A 183 -5.19 -33.70 -1.64
C ASN A 183 -3.70 -33.58 -1.33
N ALA A 184 -3.18 -34.47 -0.47
CA ALA A 184 -1.75 -34.57 -0.14
C ALA A 184 -0.99 -35.25 -1.27
#